data_bf22bcd184fdf990782238957290a29c
#
_entry.id   bf22bcd184fdf990782238957290a29c
#
_cell.length_a   1.000
_cell.length_b   1.000
_cell.length_c   1.000
_cell.angle_alpha   90.00
_cell.angle_beta   90.00
_cell.angle_gamma   90.00
#
_symmetry.space_group_name_H-M   'P 1'
#
loop_
_entity.id
_entity.type
_entity.pdbx_description
1 polymer ?
#
loop_
_entity_poly.entity_id
_entity_poly.type
_entity_poly.pdbx_seq_one_letter_code
_entity_poly.pdbx_strand_id
1 'polypeptide(L)'
;MIQYEAKGVLLHTHMTTSFLESDVGGGSRGVSEEGEDMNFREILGVSNLRHLRLVELLYACRIGLSSDQLLEELECSLSVLLKDVKLINSQQDAFRIMKYKGLYQLQIKSHVSINRLYADTIQQSPEFQIIEELLYEECENIIDLSKKLFLSPSKTQRNLKKIESVLLQTGINLQYRPLRLEGKESVIRHMYYRYFIEKSDRLDSLYRDLKEFQIKAITELVNQFIQVNKLEDNYISRKRLGYNMYISLWRIKNGHYYPKSELESDLMLPEKQSLDAFKRMALEVFRVKLSSDKIKDCLWLSYSDVVVASKSQLHSALRKEDEYADCYYRHLELVEEFDSLLNFSLGNDKKQELAIVLLNEHRIYEPDGQLIDILFLQRKIFLEKLSETHDQAVKKVKKIVDYFVRRYQIYQAEDFVWNYVYLLITMVPQSLTLLASCDRPLKLLLLSELSPTEEFFLGSQIENQIYGNFEVHYVEKKLTSVNINRSELEKYDALITSSSVEEVPEEYPTVVIDPFLTNQDVFQLQQLVSKLAG
;
A
#
# COMPACT_ATOMS: atom_id res chain seq x y z
N MET A 1 -21.44 35.00 -25.13
CA MET A 1 -20.42 35.64 -24.29
C MET A 1 -21.04 35.66 -22.90
N ILE A 2 -20.97 34.53 -22.20
CA ILE A 2 -21.45 34.37 -20.82
C ILE A 2 -20.24 33.92 -20.04
N GLN A 3 -19.77 34.82 -19.20
CA GLN A 3 -18.76 34.54 -18.18
C GLN A 3 -19.40 33.62 -17.14
N TYR A 4 -18.99 32.37 -17.09
CA TYR A 4 -19.15 31.55 -15.90
C TYR A 4 -17.96 31.82 -15.00
N GLU A 5 -18.20 32.60 -13.97
CA GLU A 5 -17.34 32.66 -12.79
C GLU A 5 -17.38 31.27 -12.13
N ALA A 6 -16.29 30.55 -12.25
CA ALA A 6 -16.01 29.38 -11.45
C ALA A 6 -15.76 29.85 -10.00
N LYS A 7 -16.84 30.04 -9.23
CA LYS A 7 -16.73 30.07 -7.76
C LYS A 7 -16.46 28.66 -7.30
N GLY A 8 -15.27 28.52 -6.75
CA GLY A 8 -14.59 27.35 -6.36
C GLY A 8 -15.40 26.36 -5.57
N VAL A 9 -15.29 25.17 -5.99
CA VAL A 9 -15.30 24.03 -5.09
C VAL A 9 -13.96 24.04 -4.39
N LEU A 10 -13.89 24.73 -3.27
CA LEU A 10 -12.90 24.53 -2.22
C LEU A 10 -13.18 23.15 -1.61
N LEU A 11 -12.90 22.11 -2.35
CA LEU A 11 -12.82 20.77 -1.83
C LEU A 11 -11.45 20.62 -1.18
N HIS A 12 -11.47 20.83 0.12
CA HIS A 12 -10.58 20.31 1.13
C HIS A 12 -9.26 19.71 0.65
N THR A 13 -8.32 20.58 0.41
CA THR A 13 -6.88 20.28 0.42
C THR A 13 -6.35 20.00 1.84
N HIS A 14 -7.22 19.95 2.85
CA HIS A 14 -6.83 19.62 4.22
C HIS A 14 -6.44 18.16 4.46
N MET A 15 -6.68 17.25 3.50
CA MET A 15 -6.23 15.85 3.64
C MET A 15 -4.81 15.59 3.10
N THR A 16 -4.28 16.49 2.29
CA THR A 16 -2.89 16.38 1.81
C THR A 16 -1.87 16.99 2.75
N THR A 17 -2.28 17.88 3.63
CA THR A 17 -1.38 18.52 4.61
C THR A 17 -0.97 17.64 5.77
N SER A 18 -1.72 16.58 6.12
CA SER A 18 -1.27 15.61 7.12
C SER A 18 -0.08 14.75 6.66
N PHE A 19 0.25 14.76 5.37
CA PHE A 19 1.46 14.14 4.82
C PHE A 19 2.71 15.01 4.98
N LEU A 20 2.59 16.27 5.36
CA LEU A 20 3.66 17.26 5.25
C LEU A 20 4.07 17.89 6.59
N GLU A 21 3.33 17.65 7.66
CA GLU A 21 3.68 18.15 9.00
C GLU A 21 4.54 17.15 9.79
N SER A 22 5.59 16.60 9.21
CA SER A 22 6.74 16.15 9.97
C SER A 22 7.85 17.19 9.82
N ASP A 23 7.83 18.12 10.72
CA ASP A 23 8.78 19.12 11.14
C ASP A 23 10.14 19.19 10.41
N VAL A 24 10.33 20.27 9.67
CA VAL A 24 11.63 20.89 9.51
C VAL A 24 11.69 22.05 10.51
N GLY A 25 11.94 21.75 11.75
CA GLY A 25 12.15 22.71 12.84
C GLY A 25 13.37 22.32 13.63
N GLY A 26 14.48 23.03 13.44
CA GLY A 26 15.70 22.82 14.21
C GLY A 26 15.54 23.19 15.68
N GLY A 27 16.08 22.34 16.55
CA GLY A 27 16.56 22.71 17.88
C GLY A 27 15.73 22.24 19.06
N SER A 28 16.30 21.29 19.72
CA SER A 28 16.32 20.95 21.14
C SER A 28 15.80 19.56 21.47
N ARG A 29 16.70 18.79 22.10
CA ARG A 29 16.51 17.43 22.60
C ARG A 29 15.37 17.39 23.61
N GLY A 30 14.26 16.76 23.19
CA GLY A 30 13.26 16.18 24.06
C GLY A 30 12.99 14.80 23.51
N VAL A 31 13.17 13.77 24.30
CA VAL A 31 12.85 12.36 23.97
C VAL A 31 11.34 12.29 23.78
N SER A 32 10.86 12.28 22.55
CA SER A 32 9.49 11.92 22.19
C SER A 32 9.43 10.40 22.02
N GLU A 33 8.69 9.73 22.87
CA GLU A 33 8.38 8.29 22.82
C GLU A 33 7.34 7.93 21.73
N GLU A 34 7.22 8.70 20.66
CA GLU A 34 6.44 8.35 19.49
C GLU A 34 7.41 7.79 18.45
N GLY A 35 7.30 6.50 18.16
CA GLY A 35 8.10 5.82 17.15
C GLY A 35 7.89 6.50 15.79
N GLU A 36 8.91 7.21 15.31
CA GLU A 36 8.91 7.79 13.97
C GLU A 36 8.83 6.64 12.94
N ASP A 37 7.85 6.67 12.06
CA ASP A 37 7.70 5.69 10.99
C ASP A 37 8.91 5.73 10.05
N MET A 38 9.46 4.56 9.72
CA MET A 38 10.59 4.46 8.81
C MET A 38 10.20 4.94 7.41
N ASN A 39 10.86 6.00 6.94
CA ASN A 39 10.56 6.61 5.66
C ASN A 39 11.76 6.61 4.71
N PHE A 40 11.84 5.61 3.83
CA PHE A 40 12.89 5.55 2.80
C PHE A 40 12.87 6.73 1.82
N ARG A 41 11.80 7.50 1.77
CA ARG A 41 11.75 8.74 0.97
C ARG A 41 12.75 9.78 1.46
N GLU A 42 13.12 9.76 2.75
CA GLU A 42 14.10 10.68 3.35
C GLU A 42 15.51 10.51 2.81
N ILE A 43 15.85 9.32 2.33
CA ILE A 43 17.16 9.12 1.70
C ILE A 43 17.28 9.80 0.36
N LEU A 44 16.16 10.07 -0.33
CA LEU A 44 16.16 10.72 -1.64
C LEU A 44 16.80 12.12 -1.60
N GLY A 45 17.47 12.48 -2.66
CA GLY A 45 17.88 13.86 -2.88
C GLY A 45 16.65 14.77 -3.08
N VAL A 46 16.71 16.00 -2.59
CA VAL A 46 15.60 16.99 -2.62
C VAL A 46 14.92 17.08 -4.00
N SER A 47 15.70 17.02 -5.09
CA SER A 47 15.14 17.07 -6.44
C SER A 47 14.34 15.82 -6.78
N ASN A 48 14.87 14.62 -6.45
CA ASN A 48 14.19 13.36 -6.75
C ASN A 48 12.90 13.20 -5.93
N LEU A 49 12.93 13.60 -4.66
CA LEU A 49 11.75 13.63 -3.80
C LEU A 49 10.68 14.59 -4.36
N ARG A 50 11.08 15.78 -4.79
CA ARG A 50 10.15 16.75 -5.37
C ARG A 50 9.57 16.27 -6.70
N HIS A 51 10.35 15.61 -7.56
CA HIS A 51 9.85 15.00 -8.79
C HIS A 51 8.81 13.91 -8.50
N LEU A 52 9.09 13.07 -7.51
CA LEU A 52 8.17 12.03 -7.05
C LEU A 52 6.85 12.65 -6.58
N ARG A 53 6.91 13.62 -5.66
CA ARG A 53 5.73 14.35 -5.13
C ARG A 53 4.94 15.06 -6.25
N LEU A 54 5.61 15.71 -7.18
CA LEU A 54 4.94 16.40 -8.30
C LEU A 54 4.08 15.43 -9.12
N VAL A 55 4.61 14.26 -9.45
CA VAL A 55 3.87 13.27 -10.23
C VAL A 55 2.74 12.65 -9.39
N GLU A 56 2.96 12.38 -8.12
CA GLU A 56 1.95 11.88 -7.18
C GLU A 56 0.77 12.85 -7.04
N LEU A 57 1.03 14.14 -6.82
CA LEU A 57 0.00 15.18 -6.71
C LEU A 57 -0.85 15.25 -7.98
N LEU A 58 -0.20 15.26 -9.14
CA LEU A 58 -0.90 15.30 -10.43
C LEU A 58 -1.62 13.97 -10.75
N TYR A 59 -1.16 12.86 -10.22
CA TYR A 59 -1.85 11.57 -10.34
C TYR A 59 -3.10 11.52 -9.47
N ALA A 60 -3.03 12.06 -8.27
CA ALA A 60 -4.17 12.14 -7.35
C ALA A 60 -5.26 13.09 -7.90
N CYS A 61 -4.85 14.25 -8.41
CA CYS A 61 -5.77 15.25 -8.95
C CYS A 61 -5.86 15.18 -10.48
N ARG A 62 -6.75 14.32 -10.99
CA ARG A 62 -6.96 14.09 -12.44
C ARG A 62 -7.41 15.32 -13.22
N ILE A 63 -8.08 16.25 -12.57
CA ILE A 63 -8.53 17.51 -13.18
C ILE A 63 -7.34 18.43 -13.43
N GLY A 64 -6.27 18.29 -12.65
CA GLY A 64 -5.07 19.08 -12.70
C GLY A 64 -4.98 20.11 -11.59
N LEU A 65 -3.77 20.64 -11.36
CA LEU A 65 -3.46 21.62 -10.33
C LEU A 65 -2.91 22.90 -10.96
N SER A 66 -3.21 24.05 -10.35
CA SER A 66 -2.67 25.34 -10.76
C SER A 66 -1.17 25.48 -10.41
N SER A 67 -0.51 26.48 -11.00
CA SER A 67 0.88 26.76 -10.62
C SER A 67 1.00 27.06 -9.12
N ASP A 68 0.08 27.88 -8.58
CA ASP A 68 0.17 28.36 -7.20
C ASP A 68 -0.02 27.19 -6.21
N GLN A 69 -0.98 26.29 -6.45
CA GLN A 69 -1.17 25.06 -5.68
C GLN A 69 0.09 24.17 -5.70
N LEU A 70 0.70 23.98 -6.89
CA LEU A 70 1.92 23.18 -6.98
C LEU A 70 3.12 23.82 -6.30
N LEU A 71 3.22 25.16 -6.31
CA LEU A 71 4.32 25.88 -5.65
C LEU A 71 4.20 25.79 -4.12
N GLU A 72 2.98 25.86 -3.61
CA GLU A 72 2.68 25.67 -2.18
C GLU A 72 2.98 24.24 -1.73
N GLU A 73 2.40 23.24 -2.40
CA GLU A 73 2.57 21.81 -2.06
C GLU A 73 4.02 21.29 -2.21
N LEU A 74 4.78 21.84 -3.15
CA LEU A 74 6.16 21.43 -3.41
C LEU A 74 7.21 22.34 -2.75
N GLU A 75 6.77 23.38 -2.05
CA GLU A 75 7.63 24.38 -1.40
C GLU A 75 8.75 24.88 -2.33
N CYS A 76 8.42 25.20 -3.57
CA CYS A 76 9.41 25.56 -4.56
C CYS A 76 9.02 26.81 -5.37
N SER A 77 10.00 27.42 -6.04
CA SER A 77 9.75 28.55 -6.95
C SER A 77 9.25 28.09 -8.32
N LEU A 78 8.56 28.96 -9.05
CA LEU A 78 8.08 28.69 -10.40
C LEU A 78 9.21 28.26 -11.36
N SER A 79 10.39 28.86 -11.22
CA SER A 79 11.55 28.48 -12.05
C SER A 79 12.01 27.03 -11.80
N VAL A 80 11.92 26.57 -10.56
CA VAL A 80 12.21 25.19 -10.17
C VAL A 80 11.14 24.25 -10.72
N LEU A 81 9.85 24.56 -10.54
CA LEU A 81 8.75 23.77 -11.07
C LEU A 81 8.87 23.57 -12.59
N LEU A 82 9.11 24.66 -13.35
CA LEU A 82 9.26 24.58 -14.80
C LEU A 82 10.46 23.72 -15.23
N LYS A 83 11.57 23.80 -14.49
CA LYS A 83 12.74 22.97 -14.71
C LYS A 83 12.43 21.49 -14.43
N ASP A 84 11.74 21.19 -13.35
CA ASP A 84 11.37 19.83 -12.97
C ASP A 84 10.40 19.23 -13.99
N VAL A 85 9.36 19.95 -14.40
CA VAL A 85 8.45 19.51 -15.48
C VAL A 85 9.20 19.19 -16.77
N LYS A 86 10.13 20.06 -17.18
CA LYS A 86 10.96 19.83 -18.37
C LYS A 86 11.82 18.57 -18.22
N LEU A 87 12.41 18.37 -17.04
CA LEU A 87 13.27 17.23 -16.77
C LEU A 87 12.49 15.92 -16.78
N ILE A 88 11.36 15.85 -16.07
CA ILE A 88 10.47 14.68 -16.05
C ILE A 88 10.03 14.34 -17.48
N ASN A 89 9.56 15.32 -18.24
CA ASN A 89 9.11 15.11 -19.63
C ASN A 89 10.24 14.68 -20.59
N SER A 90 11.50 14.95 -20.26
CA SER A 90 12.65 14.55 -21.09
C SER A 90 13.22 13.18 -20.72
N GLN A 91 13.01 12.72 -19.49
CA GLN A 91 13.59 11.50 -18.98
C GLN A 91 12.66 10.28 -19.07
N GLN A 92 11.34 10.52 -19.17
CA GLN A 92 10.35 9.46 -19.09
C GLN A 92 9.37 9.51 -20.26
N ASP A 93 9.30 8.41 -20.99
CA ASP A 93 8.27 8.23 -22.04
C ASP A 93 6.91 7.81 -21.48
N ALA A 94 6.88 7.29 -20.26
CA ALA A 94 5.69 6.72 -19.64
C ALA A 94 4.71 7.79 -19.14
N PHE A 95 5.26 8.92 -18.66
CA PHE A 95 4.51 10.02 -18.06
C PHE A 95 4.83 11.33 -18.78
N ARG A 96 3.83 12.18 -18.94
CA ARG A 96 4.00 13.51 -19.50
C ARG A 96 3.15 14.51 -18.74
N ILE A 97 3.82 15.58 -18.23
CA ILE A 97 3.14 16.69 -17.58
C ILE A 97 2.85 17.75 -18.63
N MET A 98 1.59 18.09 -18.80
CA MET A 98 1.12 19.12 -19.74
C MET A 98 0.40 20.23 -19.00
N LYS A 99 0.43 21.44 -19.56
CA LYS A 99 -0.35 22.57 -19.05
C LYS A 99 -1.51 22.85 -19.99
N TYR A 100 -2.74 22.68 -19.51
CA TYR A 100 -3.96 22.94 -20.25
C TYR A 100 -4.88 23.86 -19.47
N LYS A 101 -5.37 24.95 -20.09
CA LYS A 101 -6.23 25.96 -19.44
C LYS A 101 -5.71 26.46 -18.09
N GLY A 102 -4.39 26.62 -17.97
CA GLY A 102 -3.75 27.10 -16.72
C GLY A 102 -3.40 26.02 -15.70
N LEU A 103 -3.94 24.80 -15.84
CA LEU A 103 -3.71 23.69 -14.93
C LEU A 103 -2.65 22.73 -15.48
N TYR A 104 -1.80 22.22 -14.60
CA TYR A 104 -0.88 21.12 -14.90
C TYR A 104 -1.63 19.79 -14.73
N GLN A 105 -1.50 18.94 -15.71
CA GLN A 105 -2.14 17.61 -15.76
C GLN A 105 -1.11 16.55 -16.10
N LEU A 106 -1.26 15.36 -15.50
CA LEU A 106 -0.44 14.20 -15.79
C LEU A 106 -1.13 13.33 -16.85
N GLN A 107 -0.46 13.11 -17.97
CA GLN A 107 -0.83 12.09 -18.93
C GLN A 107 0.02 10.86 -18.72
N ILE A 108 -0.63 9.71 -18.63
CA ILE A 108 0.01 8.39 -18.49
C ILE A 108 -0.38 7.56 -19.72
N LYS A 109 0.58 6.86 -20.32
CA LYS A 109 0.30 5.91 -21.40
C LYS A 109 -0.65 4.82 -20.88
N SER A 110 -1.61 4.41 -21.70
CA SER A 110 -2.72 3.51 -21.33
C SER A 110 -2.30 2.14 -20.76
N HIS A 111 -1.08 1.71 -21.05
CA HIS A 111 -0.53 0.43 -20.61
C HIS A 111 0.50 0.56 -19.47
N VAL A 112 0.62 1.74 -18.88
CA VAL A 112 1.58 2.03 -17.80
C VAL A 112 0.85 2.29 -16.51
N SER A 113 1.30 1.69 -15.43
CA SER A 113 0.82 1.93 -14.08
C SER A 113 1.68 2.99 -13.37
N ILE A 114 1.15 3.60 -12.30
CA ILE A 114 1.89 4.53 -11.45
C ILE A 114 3.12 3.86 -10.79
N ASN A 115 3.11 2.53 -10.62
CA ASN A 115 4.25 1.78 -10.07
C ASN A 115 5.52 1.98 -10.89
N ARG A 116 5.38 2.30 -12.17
CA ARG A 116 6.53 2.64 -13.03
C ARG A 116 7.29 3.86 -12.53
N LEU A 117 6.60 4.85 -11.96
CA LEU A 117 7.25 6.03 -11.38
C LEU A 117 8.19 5.64 -10.23
N TYR A 118 7.72 4.78 -9.34
CA TYR A 118 8.53 4.31 -8.20
C TYR A 118 9.71 3.47 -8.66
N ALA A 119 9.47 2.55 -9.60
CA ALA A 119 10.53 1.74 -10.18
C ALA A 119 11.61 2.60 -10.84
N ASP A 120 11.23 3.58 -11.66
CA ASP A 120 12.17 4.49 -12.32
C ASP A 120 12.92 5.35 -11.29
N THR A 121 12.25 5.81 -10.23
CA THR A 121 12.88 6.59 -9.16
C THR A 121 13.93 5.75 -8.42
N ILE A 122 13.61 4.51 -8.06
CA ILE A 122 14.54 3.58 -7.40
C ILE A 122 15.73 3.29 -8.31
N GLN A 123 15.50 3.00 -9.59
CA GLN A 123 16.57 2.66 -10.54
C GLN A 123 17.52 3.82 -10.82
N GLN A 124 17.01 5.05 -10.85
CA GLN A 124 17.78 6.24 -11.22
C GLN A 124 18.44 6.95 -10.02
N SER A 125 17.96 6.71 -8.80
CA SER A 125 18.49 7.39 -7.61
C SER A 125 19.80 6.78 -7.15
N PRO A 126 20.86 7.56 -6.99
CA PRO A 126 22.15 7.07 -6.47
C PRO A 126 22.04 6.45 -5.09
N GLU A 127 21.12 6.95 -4.27
CA GLU A 127 20.86 6.47 -2.92
C GLU A 127 20.39 5.00 -2.94
N PHE A 128 19.44 4.69 -3.81
CA PHE A 128 18.92 3.34 -3.98
C PHE A 128 19.92 2.40 -4.68
N GLN A 129 20.73 2.92 -5.59
CA GLN A 129 21.83 2.14 -6.17
C GLN A 129 22.85 1.74 -5.10
N ILE A 130 23.13 2.60 -4.11
CA ILE A 130 23.98 2.27 -2.97
C ILE A 130 23.37 1.12 -2.15
N ILE A 131 22.06 1.18 -1.82
CA ILE A 131 21.39 0.11 -1.08
C ILE A 131 21.51 -1.23 -1.82
N GLU A 132 21.36 -1.23 -3.13
CA GLU A 132 21.51 -2.45 -3.94
C GLU A 132 22.93 -3.01 -3.88
N GLU A 133 23.95 -2.15 -4.01
CA GLU A 133 25.34 -2.57 -3.93
C GLU A 133 25.74 -3.12 -2.56
N LEU A 134 25.07 -2.67 -1.49
CA LEU A 134 25.25 -3.23 -0.15
C LEU A 134 24.75 -4.69 -0.01
N LEU A 135 23.83 -5.15 -0.89
CA LEU A 135 23.46 -6.58 -0.94
C LEU A 135 24.58 -7.44 -1.51
N TYR A 136 25.25 -6.93 -2.55
CA TYR A 136 26.27 -7.69 -3.28
C TYR A 136 27.60 -7.77 -2.52
N GLU A 137 27.90 -6.79 -1.66
CA GLU A 137 29.11 -6.68 -0.84
C GLU A 137 30.41 -6.81 -1.67
N GLU A 138 30.40 -6.26 -2.89
CA GLU A 138 31.54 -6.29 -3.80
C GLU A 138 32.51 -5.12 -3.59
N CYS A 139 32.15 -4.16 -2.74
CA CYS A 139 32.95 -2.99 -2.42
C CYS A 139 33.47 -3.09 -0.97
N GLU A 140 34.79 -3.00 -0.78
CA GLU A 140 35.40 -3.07 0.56
C GLU A 140 35.21 -1.77 1.38
N ASN A 141 35.08 -0.64 0.66
CA ASN A 141 35.04 0.69 1.30
C ASN A 141 34.32 1.72 0.43
N ILE A 142 34.16 2.93 0.98
CA ILE A 142 33.46 4.06 0.32
C ILE A 142 34.11 4.43 -1.01
N ILE A 143 35.45 4.34 -1.12
CA ILE A 143 36.17 4.74 -2.35
C ILE A 143 35.82 3.78 -3.49
N ASP A 144 35.78 2.48 -3.22
CA ASP A 144 35.43 1.47 -4.21
C ASP A 144 33.98 1.62 -4.66
N LEU A 145 33.06 1.83 -3.71
CA LEU A 145 31.66 2.10 -4.02
C LEU A 145 31.48 3.39 -4.85
N SER A 146 32.23 4.45 -4.50
CA SER A 146 32.22 5.71 -5.25
C SER A 146 32.64 5.53 -6.69
N LYS A 147 33.71 4.77 -6.92
CA LYS A 147 34.20 4.46 -8.28
C LYS A 147 33.17 3.64 -9.06
N LYS A 148 32.60 2.61 -8.43
CA LYS A 148 31.62 1.70 -9.05
C LYS A 148 30.36 2.45 -9.51
N LEU A 149 29.87 3.38 -8.69
CA LEU A 149 28.66 4.16 -8.97
C LEU A 149 28.92 5.50 -9.67
N PHE A 150 30.17 5.80 -10.05
CA PHE A 150 30.56 7.07 -10.66
C PHE A 150 30.14 8.31 -9.83
N LEU A 151 30.24 8.21 -8.51
CA LEU A 151 29.94 9.27 -7.55
C LEU A 151 31.23 9.85 -6.94
N SER A 152 31.19 11.10 -6.47
CA SER A 152 32.26 11.60 -5.63
C SER A 152 32.26 10.94 -4.25
N PRO A 153 33.44 10.68 -3.63
CA PRO A 153 33.51 10.09 -2.29
C PRO A 153 32.69 10.86 -1.24
N SER A 154 32.71 12.19 -1.31
CA SER A 154 31.92 13.05 -0.39
C SER A 154 30.41 12.88 -0.58
N LYS A 155 29.93 12.73 -1.82
CA LYS A 155 28.51 12.45 -2.10
C LYS A 155 28.12 11.05 -1.62
N THR A 156 28.95 10.05 -1.88
CA THR A 156 28.74 8.67 -1.41
C THR A 156 28.66 8.60 0.10
N GLN A 157 29.60 9.27 0.81
CA GLN A 157 29.59 9.32 2.27
C GLN A 157 28.33 9.99 2.82
N ARG A 158 27.88 11.09 2.22
CA ARG A 158 26.64 11.77 2.64
C ARG A 158 25.42 10.88 2.42
N ASN A 159 25.33 10.21 1.29
CA ASN A 159 24.22 9.29 1.01
C ASN A 159 24.23 8.08 1.94
N LEU A 160 25.40 7.49 2.23
CA LEU A 160 25.52 6.41 3.20
C LEU A 160 25.05 6.81 4.61
N LYS A 161 25.37 8.05 5.06
CA LYS A 161 24.88 8.54 6.36
C LYS A 161 23.35 8.69 6.40
N LYS A 162 22.73 9.13 5.32
CA LYS A 162 21.27 9.18 5.22
C LYS A 162 20.64 7.79 5.23
N ILE A 163 21.23 6.85 4.49
CA ILE A 163 20.78 5.46 4.47
C ILE A 163 20.93 4.84 5.85
N GLU A 164 22.06 5.05 6.51
CA GLU A 164 22.34 4.56 7.87
C GLU A 164 21.29 5.07 8.87
N SER A 165 20.92 6.36 8.85
CA SER A 165 19.91 6.92 9.75
C SER A 165 18.54 6.28 9.60
N VAL A 166 18.13 5.95 8.38
CA VAL A 166 16.85 5.25 8.11
C VAL A 166 16.94 3.77 8.50
N LEU A 167 18.03 3.08 8.19
CA LEU A 167 18.21 1.66 8.51
C LEU A 167 18.30 1.40 10.02
N LEU A 168 18.89 2.31 10.78
CA LEU A 168 18.99 2.18 12.24
C LEU A 168 17.63 2.09 12.93
N GLN A 169 16.59 2.68 12.35
CA GLN A 169 15.22 2.59 12.86
C GLN A 169 14.66 1.15 12.80
N THR A 170 15.22 0.29 11.93
CA THR A 170 14.85 -1.13 11.80
C THR A 170 15.83 -2.11 12.45
N GLY A 171 16.77 -1.62 13.25
CA GLY A 171 17.82 -2.46 13.82
C GLY A 171 18.85 -2.97 12.80
N ILE A 172 18.87 -2.41 11.56
CA ILE A 172 19.89 -2.71 10.56
C ILE A 172 21.05 -1.72 10.72
N ASN A 173 22.25 -2.25 10.96
CA ASN A 173 23.47 -1.47 11.12
C ASN A 173 24.28 -1.48 9.83
N LEU A 174 24.85 -0.33 9.47
CA LEU A 174 25.77 -0.20 8.35
C LEU A 174 27.22 -0.28 8.85
N GLN A 175 27.94 -1.30 8.42
CA GLN A 175 29.39 -1.37 8.59
C GLN A 175 30.11 -0.71 7.40
N TYR A 176 31.21 0.02 7.70
CA TYR A 176 31.97 0.75 6.69
C TYR A 176 33.24 0.03 6.24
N ARG A 177 33.67 -1.03 6.95
CA ARG A 177 34.87 -1.83 6.64
C ARG A 177 34.73 -3.26 7.19
N PRO A 178 34.46 -4.25 6.35
CA PRO A 178 33.97 -4.14 4.97
C PRO A 178 32.61 -3.44 4.92
N LEU A 179 32.28 -2.88 3.74
CA LEU A 179 31.02 -2.16 3.55
C LEU A 179 29.86 -3.15 3.40
N ARG A 180 29.03 -3.29 4.45
CA ARG A 180 27.93 -4.27 4.50
C ARG A 180 26.85 -3.90 5.50
N LEU A 181 25.70 -4.59 5.40
CA LEU A 181 24.59 -4.49 6.35
C LEU A 181 24.63 -5.64 7.35
N GLU A 182 24.49 -5.31 8.64
CA GLU A 182 24.41 -6.26 9.76
C GLU A 182 23.11 -6.03 10.56
N GLY A 183 22.49 -7.12 11.00
CA GLY A 183 21.24 -7.11 11.76
C GLY A 183 20.53 -8.46 11.65
N LYS A 184 19.26 -8.49 12.03
CA LYS A 184 18.43 -9.69 11.92
C LYS A 184 18.22 -10.02 10.44
N GLU A 185 18.60 -11.25 10.02
CA GLU A 185 18.53 -11.65 8.61
C GLU A 185 17.11 -11.61 8.04
N SER A 186 16.08 -11.92 8.83
CA SER A 186 14.70 -11.78 8.40
C SER A 186 14.36 -10.35 7.97
N VAL A 187 14.80 -9.34 8.75
CA VAL A 187 14.54 -7.92 8.46
C VAL A 187 15.31 -7.46 7.23
N ILE A 188 16.61 -7.78 7.13
CA ILE A 188 17.45 -7.41 5.99
C ILE A 188 16.91 -8.03 4.69
N ARG A 189 16.58 -9.33 4.71
CA ARG A 189 16.05 -10.03 3.53
C ARG A 189 14.68 -9.54 3.14
N HIS A 190 13.83 -9.21 4.13
CA HIS A 190 12.52 -8.63 3.85
C HIS A 190 12.64 -7.22 3.25
N MET A 191 13.53 -6.37 3.76
CA MET A 191 13.82 -5.06 3.16
C MET A 191 14.24 -5.19 1.69
N TYR A 192 15.18 -6.10 1.36
CA TYR A 192 15.57 -6.32 -0.03
C TYR A 192 14.44 -6.90 -0.89
N TYR A 193 13.60 -7.76 -0.31
CA TYR A 193 12.41 -8.25 -1.00
C TYR A 193 11.48 -7.09 -1.39
N ARG A 194 11.19 -6.17 -0.46
CA ARG A 194 10.39 -4.96 -0.72
C ARG A 194 11.06 -4.07 -1.76
N TYR A 195 12.35 -3.83 -1.61
CA TYR A 195 13.15 -3.06 -2.56
C TYR A 195 13.02 -3.59 -3.99
N PHE A 196 13.19 -4.87 -4.18
CA PHE A 196 13.13 -5.46 -5.52
C PHE A 196 11.71 -5.54 -6.10
N ILE A 197 10.70 -5.69 -5.26
CA ILE A 197 9.29 -5.63 -5.68
C ILE A 197 8.96 -4.24 -6.24
N GLU A 198 9.41 -3.19 -5.59
CA GLU A 198 9.14 -1.82 -6.01
C GLU A 198 10.07 -1.36 -7.15
N LYS A 199 11.30 -1.84 -7.20
CA LYS A 199 12.26 -1.55 -8.27
C LYS A 199 11.80 -2.04 -9.64
N SER A 200 11.01 -3.11 -9.68
CA SER A 200 10.64 -3.75 -10.94
C SER A 200 9.22 -4.33 -10.92
N ASP A 201 8.47 -4.00 -11.96
CA ASP A 201 7.20 -4.62 -12.30
C ASP A 201 7.36 -5.99 -13.02
N ARG A 202 8.59 -6.39 -13.38
CA ARG A 202 8.91 -7.61 -14.12
C ARG A 202 9.77 -8.57 -13.32
N LEU A 203 9.45 -9.88 -13.42
CA LEU A 203 10.21 -10.94 -12.76
C LEU A 203 11.65 -11.07 -13.26
N ASP A 204 11.86 -10.90 -14.56
CA ASP A 204 13.11 -11.12 -15.26
C ASP A 204 14.17 -10.03 -15.03
N SER A 205 13.76 -8.85 -14.62
CA SER A 205 14.65 -7.72 -14.35
C SER A 205 15.34 -7.75 -12.98
N LEU A 206 14.93 -8.64 -12.10
CA LEU A 206 15.50 -8.79 -10.76
C LEU A 206 16.90 -9.44 -10.80
N TYR A 207 17.03 -10.47 -11.60
CA TYR A 207 18.15 -11.40 -11.51
C TYR A 207 19.38 -10.86 -12.22
N ARG A 208 20.08 -9.92 -11.58
CA ARG A 208 21.37 -9.43 -12.07
C ARG A 208 22.33 -10.60 -12.30
N ASP A 209 22.99 -10.59 -13.46
CA ASP A 209 24.00 -11.56 -13.86
C ASP A 209 23.52 -13.01 -14.04
N LEU A 210 22.21 -13.27 -13.95
CA LEU A 210 21.64 -14.58 -14.24
C LEU A 210 21.21 -14.69 -15.71
N LYS A 211 21.60 -15.79 -16.33
CA LYS A 211 21.12 -16.20 -17.65
C LYS A 211 19.75 -16.90 -17.52
N GLU A 212 18.99 -16.94 -18.60
CA GLU A 212 17.64 -17.52 -18.63
C GLU A 212 17.59 -18.95 -18.04
N PHE A 213 18.57 -19.82 -18.38
CA PHE A 213 18.62 -21.18 -17.85
C PHE A 213 18.87 -21.24 -16.34
N GLN A 214 19.56 -20.23 -15.77
CA GLN A 214 19.82 -20.12 -14.35
C GLN A 214 18.59 -19.62 -13.59
N ILE A 215 17.86 -18.68 -14.18
CA ILE A 215 16.54 -18.25 -13.68
C ILE A 215 15.57 -19.44 -13.68
N LYS A 216 15.60 -20.26 -14.74
CA LYS A 216 14.80 -21.47 -14.82
C LYS A 216 15.10 -22.45 -13.69
N ALA A 217 16.36 -22.57 -13.25
CA ALA A 217 16.71 -23.45 -12.12
C ALA A 217 16.06 -22.99 -10.79
N ILE A 218 15.97 -21.67 -10.54
CA ILE A 218 15.25 -21.11 -9.39
C ILE A 218 13.76 -21.38 -9.52
N THR A 219 13.19 -21.07 -10.68
CA THR A 219 11.74 -21.21 -10.94
C THR A 219 11.27 -22.67 -10.79
N GLU A 220 12.07 -23.61 -11.33
CA GLU A 220 11.76 -25.04 -11.23
C GLU A 220 11.79 -25.55 -9.79
N LEU A 221 12.79 -25.12 -9.01
CA LEU A 221 12.87 -25.45 -7.60
C LEU A 221 11.65 -24.89 -6.82
N VAL A 222 11.28 -23.64 -7.08
CA VAL A 222 10.09 -23.01 -6.45
C VAL A 222 8.81 -23.78 -6.79
N ASN A 223 8.62 -24.11 -8.08
CA ASN A 223 7.43 -24.83 -8.53
C ASN A 223 7.31 -26.20 -7.83
N GLN A 224 8.39 -26.94 -7.80
CA GLN A 224 8.38 -28.26 -7.13
C GLN A 224 8.24 -28.13 -5.61
N PHE A 225 8.84 -27.12 -5.00
CA PHE A 225 8.68 -26.89 -3.56
C PHE A 225 7.22 -26.60 -3.18
N ILE A 226 6.54 -25.77 -3.95
CA ILE A 226 5.11 -25.47 -3.79
C ILE A 226 4.29 -26.77 -3.95
N GLN A 227 4.56 -27.52 -5.01
CA GLN A 227 3.81 -28.74 -5.33
C GLN A 227 3.96 -29.84 -4.26
N VAL A 228 5.19 -30.16 -3.86
CA VAL A 228 5.49 -31.20 -2.87
C VAL A 228 4.87 -30.89 -1.51
N ASN A 229 4.85 -29.62 -1.14
CA ASN A 229 4.33 -29.17 0.15
C ASN A 229 2.87 -28.70 0.09
N LYS A 230 2.22 -28.77 -1.07
CA LYS A 230 0.84 -28.33 -1.30
C LYS A 230 0.60 -26.88 -0.80
N LEU A 231 1.58 -26.02 -1.02
CA LEU A 231 1.46 -24.61 -0.68
C LEU A 231 0.54 -23.90 -1.67
N GLU A 232 0.12 -22.69 -1.32
CA GLU A 232 -0.69 -21.86 -2.21
C GLU A 232 0.06 -21.55 -3.52
N ASP A 233 -0.50 -22.03 -4.63
CA ASP A 233 0.10 -21.96 -5.95
C ASP A 233 -0.47 -20.78 -6.76
N ASN A 234 0.09 -19.61 -6.55
CA ASN A 234 -0.21 -18.41 -7.34
C ASN A 234 1.06 -17.65 -7.73
N TYR A 235 0.89 -16.68 -8.63
CA TYR A 235 1.98 -15.85 -9.15
C TYR A 235 2.75 -15.12 -8.03
N ILE A 236 2.04 -14.59 -7.03
CA ILE A 236 2.63 -13.80 -5.94
C ILE A 236 3.48 -14.69 -5.04
N SER A 237 2.99 -15.88 -4.68
CA SER A 237 3.72 -16.86 -3.88
C SER A 237 5.01 -17.32 -4.57
N ARG A 238 4.93 -17.61 -5.88
CA ARG A 238 6.10 -17.97 -6.69
C ARG A 238 7.12 -16.84 -6.76
N LYS A 239 6.66 -15.62 -7.02
CA LYS A 239 7.50 -14.43 -7.06
C LYS A 239 8.19 -14.20 -5.72
N ARG A 240 7.45 -14.30 -4.63
CA ARG A 240 7.96 -14.11 -3.26
C ARG A 240 9.06 -15.12 -2.92
N LEU A 241 8.84 -16.39 -3.19
CA LEU A 241 9.84 -17.45 -2.96
C LEU A 241 11.08 -17.25 -3.84
N GLY A 242 10.91 -17.00 -5.14
CA GLY A 242 12.03 -16.80 -6.07
C GLY A 242 12.92 -15.61 -5.68
N TYR A 243 12.30 -14.51 -5.29
CA TYR A 243 13.03 -13.32 -4.84
C TYR A 243 13.79 -13.56 -3.54
N ASN A 244 13.14 -14.18 -2.56
CA ASN A 244 13.81 -14.52 -1.30
C ASN A 244 14.97 -15.51 -1.51
N MET A 245 14.84 -16.47 -2.42
CA MET A 245 15.95 -17.37 -2.77
C MET A 245 17.14 -16.63 -3.38
N TYR A 246 16.87 -15.70 -4.30
CA TYR A 246 17.94 -14.89 -4.93
C TYR A 246 18.66 -14.01 -3.89
N ILE A 247 17.91 -13.32 -3.05
CA ILE A 247 18.46 -12.49 -1.98
C ILE A 247 19.28 -13.34 -1.01
N SER A 248 18.75 -14.49 -0.61
CA SER A 248 19.45 -15.43 0.30
C SER A 248 20.75 -15.96 -0.30
N LEU A 249 20.81 -16.23 -1.61
CA LEU A 249 22.04 -16.66 -2.26
C LEU A 249 23.16 -15.62 -2.15
N TRP A 250 22.84 -14.32 -2.32
CA TRP A 250 23.81 -13.24 -2.11
C TRP A 250 24.24 -13.15 -0.66
N ARG A 251 23.29 -13.21 0.28
CA ARG A 251 23.59 -13.17 1.72
C ARG A 251 24.45 -14.36 2.14
N ILE A 252 24.12 -15.58 1.71
CA ILE A 252 24.91 -16.79 1.98
C ILE A 252 26.31 -16.72 1.33
N LYS A 253 26.44 -16.19 0.11
CA LYS A 253 27.72 -15.96 -0.55
C LYS A 253 28.66 -15.11 0.34
N ASN A 254 28.11 -14.10 0.97
CA ASN A 254 28.82 -13.13 1.79
C ASN A 254 28.96 -13.56 3.27
N GLY A 255 28.55 -14.80 3.59
CA GLY A 255 28.71 -15.38 4.93
C GLY A 255 27.60 -15.08 5.93
N HIS A 256 26.48 -14.48 5.46
CA HIS A 256 25.32 -14.20 6.30
C HIS A 256 24.31 -15.35 6.20
N TYR A 257 24.04 -15.97 7.32
CA TYR A 257 23.16 -17.13 7.39
C TYR A 257 21.95 -16.86 8.29
N TYR A 258 20.82 -17.39 7.89
CA TYR A 258 19.66 -17.44 8.77
C TYR A 258 19.95 -18.43 9.93
N PRO A 259 19.54 -18.14 11.19
CA PRO A 259 19.79 -19.03 12.31
C PRO A 259 19.21 -20.43 12.08
N LYS A 260 20.06 -21.47 12.17
CA LYS A 260 19.62 -22.86 11.94
C LYS A 260 18.53 -23.33 12.88
N SER A 261 18.59 -22.87 14.14
CA SER A 261 17.58 -23.19 15.16
C SER A 261 16.19 -22.69 14.82
N GLU A 262 16.09 -21.71 13.94
CA GLU A 262 14.84 -21.11 13.50
C GLU A 262 14.33 -21.70 12.16
N LEU A 263 15.06 -22.64 11.53
CA LEU A 263 14.73 -23.27 10.25
C LEU A 263 14.18 -24.69 10.42
N GLU A 264 13.36 -24.91 11.44
CA GLU A 264 12.77 -26.21 11.76
C GLU A 264 11.30 -26.28 11.32
N SER A 265 11.07 -26.86 10.17
CA SER A 265 9.73 -27.10 9.61
C SER A 265 9.62 -28.51 9.03
N ASP A 266 8.41 -29.10 9.07
CA ASP A 266 8.11 -30.40 8.50
C ASP A 266 8.02 -30.39 6.96
N LEU A 267 8.32 -29.26 6.32
CA LEU A 267 8.29 -29.11 4.87
C LEU A 267 9.38 -29.96 4.20
N MET A 268 8.97 -30.63 3.12
CA MET A 268 9.85 -31.47 2.34
C MET A 268 10.65 -30.66 1.32
N LEU A 269 11.91 -31.03 1.15
CA LEU A 269 12.70 -30.50 0.02
C LEU A 269 12.22 -31.14 -1.29
N PRO A 270 12.31 -30.42 -2.42
CA PRO A 270 12.01 -30.94 -3.76
C PRO A 270 12.86 -32.14 -4.16
N GLU A 271 12.49 -32.79 -5.28
CA GLU A 271 13.21 -33.91 -5.81
C GLU A 271 14.68 -33.61 -6.17
N LYS A 272 15.51 -34.64 -6.13
CA LYS A 272 16.96 -34.55 -6.34
C LYS A 272 17.34 -33.83 -7.64
N GLN A 273 16.59 -34.02 -8.72
CA GLN A 273 16.92 -33.43 -10.03
C GLN A 273 16.87 -31.90 -9.99
N SER A 274 15.84 -31.30 -9.43
CA SER A 274 15.70 -29.84 -9.31
C SER A 274 16.69 -29.26 -8.30
N LEU A 275 16.92 -29.98 -7.20
CA LEU A 275 17.96 -29.62 -6.23
C LEU A 275 19.35 -29.60 -6.87
N ASP A 276 19.70 -30.57 -7.71
CA ASP A 276 21.01 -30.64 -8.35
C ASP A 276 21.19 -29.53 -9.41
N ALA A 277 20.12 -29.17 -10.13
CA ALA A 277 20.14 -28.04 -11.04
C ALA A 277 20.38 -26.71 -10.30
N PHE A 278 19.65 -26.49 -9.22
CA PHE A 278 19.81 -25.30 -8.37
C PHE A 278 21.19 -25.24 -7.69
N LYS A 279 21.70 -26.35 -7.18
CA LYS A 279 23.06 -26.43 -6.59
C LYS A 279 24.15 -26.11 -7.60
N ARG A 280 24.01 -26.58 -8.85
CA ARG A 280 24.96 -26.26 -9.92
C ARG A 280 24.94 -24.75 -10.23
N MET A 281 23.74 -24.18 -10.40
CA MET A 281 23.59 -22.74 -10.63
C MET A 281 24.22 -21.92 -9.50
N ALA A 282 23.94 -22.27 -8.24
CA ALA A 282 24.49 -21.57 -7.08
C ALA A 282 26.02 -21.66 -7.02
N LEU A 283 26.60 -22.81 -7.40
CA LEU A 283 28.04 -22.96 -7.47
C LEU A 283 28.67 -22.16 -8.61
N GLU A 284 28.03 -22.16 -9.78
CA GLU A 284 28.55 -21.45 -10.98
C GLU A 284 28.52 -19.92 -10.80
N VAL A 285 27.40 -19.39 -10.34
CA VAL A 285 27.15 -17.93 -10.27
C VAL A 285 27.67 -17.34 -8.97
N PHE A 286 27.24 -17.92 -7.84
CA PHE A 286 27.51 -17.35 -6.52
C PHE A 286 28.75 -17.93 -5.85
N ARG A 287 29.37 -18.98 -6.45
CA ARG A 287 30.48 -19.73 -5.84
C ARG A 287 30.12 -20.36 -4.48
N VAL A 288 28.84 -20.67 -4.29
CA VAL A 288 28.30 -21.26 -3.06
C VAL A 288 28.03 -22.76 -3.26
N LYS A 289 28.63 -23.59 -2.42
CA LYS A 289 28.30 -25.00 -2.31
C LYS A 289 27.12 -25.14 -1.33
N LEU A 290 25.96 -25.53 -1.86
CA LEU A 290 24.74 -25.66 -1.08
C LEU A 290 24.64 -27.06 -0.43
N SER A 291 24.57 -27.09 0.92
CA SER A 291 24.10 -28.21 1.73
C SER A 291 22.57 -28.17 1.86
N SER A 292 21.98 -29.20 2.46
CA SER A 292 20.53 -29.18 2.76
C SER A 292 20.16 -28.00 3.66
N ASP A 293 20.98 -27.66 4.66
CA ASP A 293 20.73 -26.52 5.55
C ASP A 293 20.76 -25.19 4.81
N LYS A 294 21.72 -25.01 3.89
CA LYS A 294 21.78 -23.80 3.05
C LYS A 294 20.62 -23.70 2.06
N ILE A 295 20.06 -24.81 1.63
CA ILE A 295 18.84 -24.79 0.81
C ILE A 295 17.63 -24.37 1.65
N LYS A 296 17.52 -24.86 2.88
CA LYS A 296 16.49 -24.39 3.83
C LYS A 296 16.66 -22.89 4.12
N ASP A 297 17.91 -22.43 4.27
CA ASP A 297 18.23 -21.01 4.42
C ASP A 297 17.79 -20.19 3.18
N CYS A 298 17.97 -20.70 1.96
CA CYS A 298 17.42 -20.05 0.75
C CYS A 298 15.88 -19.97 0.77
N LEU A 299 15.23 -20.91 1.42
CA LEU A 299 13.77 -21.00 1.58
C LEU A 299 13.32 -20.57 2.98
N TRP A 300 14.13 -19.75 3.68
CA TRP A 300 13.95 -19.35 5.07
C TRP A 300 12.52 -18.93 5.40
N LEU A 301 11.87 -18.19 4.49
CA LEU A 301 10.52 -17.68 4.69
C LEU A 301 9.50 -18.81 4.95
N SER A 302 9.72 -19.98 4.37
CA SER A 302 8.84 -21.14 4.54
C SER A 302 9.30 -22.10 5.63
N TYR A 303 10.60 -22.14 5.94
CA TYR A 303 11.16 -23.00 6.98
C TYR A 303 11.18 -22.35 8.35
N SER A 304 11.15 -21.03 8.43
CA SER A 304 11.05 -20.30 9.70
C SER A 304 9.59 -20.20 10.15
N ASP A 305 9.37 -20.04 11.46
CA ASP A 305 8.04 -19.80 12.02
C ASP A 305 7.56 -18.34 11.82
N VAL A 306 8.30 -17.54 11.03
CA VAL A 306 7.92 -16.16 10.67
C VAL A 306 6.67 -16.14 9.80
N VAL A 307 6.55 -17.08 8.85
CA VAL A 307 5.37 -17.16 7.97
C VAL A 307 4.83 -18.56 7.94
N VAL A 308 3.57 -18.70 8.34
CA VAL A 308 2.80 -19.95 8.23
C VAL A 308 2.05 -19.94 6.89
N ALA A 309 2.37 -20.89 6.04
CA ALA A 309 1.79 -21.02 4.70
C ALA A 309 0.75 -22.15 4.59
N SER A 310 0.51 -22.93 5.67
CA SER A 310 -0.44 -24.04 5.67
C SER A 310 -1.04 -24.32 7.05
N LYS A 311 -2.24 -24.92 7.09
CA LYS A 311 -2.87 -25.35 8.35
C LYS A 311 -2.01 -26.35 9.13
N SER A 312 -1.27 -27.22 8.44
CA SER A 312 -0.36 -28.19 9.10
C SER A 312 0.80 -27.48 9.81
N GLN A 313 1.38 -26.48 9.17
CA GLN A 313 2.41 -25.62 9.81
C GLN A 313 1.85 -24.88 11.02
N LEU A 314 0.65 -24.31 10.91
CA LEU A 314 -0.02 -23.68 12.04
C LEU A 314 -0.15 -24.65 13.22
N HIS A 315 -0.67 -25.84 13.00
CA HIS A 315 -0.80 -26.86 14.06
C HIS A 315 0.53 -27.28 14.66
N SER A 316 1.59 -27.33 13.87
CA SER A 316 2.95 -27.60 14.37
C SER A 316 3.47 -26.44 15.22
N ALA A 317 3.33 -25.22 14.76
CA ALA A 317 3.76 -24.02 15.49
C ALA A 317 3.01 -23.82 16.82
N LEU A 318 1.67 -24.03 16.81
CA LEU A 318 0.84 -23.95 18.03
C LEU A 318 1.21 -24.98 19.12
N ARG A 319 1.90 -26.08 18.75
CA ARG A 319 2.35 -27.09 19.71
C ARG A 319 3.75 -26.83 20.25
N LYS A 320 4.56 -26.03 19.56
CA LYS A 320 5.96 -25.82 19.89
C LYS A 320 6.14 -24.71 20.92
N GLU A 321 5.37 -23.64 20.83
CA GLU A 321 5.58 -22.42 21.62
C GLU A 321 4.25 -21.85 22.12
N ASP A 322 4.13 -21.70 23.45
CA ASP A 322 2.94 -21.10 24.07
C ASP A 322 2.73 -19.64 23.63
N GLU A 323 3.83 -18.87 23.46
CA GLU A 323 3.80 -17.49 23.00
C GLU A 323 3.26 -17.35 21.58
N TYR A 324 3.62 -18.29 20.69
CA TYR A 324 3.08 -18.34 19.33
C TYR A 324 1.57 -18.61 19.35
N ALA A 325 1.14 -19.55 20.17
CA ALA A 325 -0.26 -19.88 20.33
C ALA A 325 -1.07 -18.69 20.88
N ASP A 326 -0.54 -18.01 21.90
CA ASP A 326 -1.17 -16.82 22.47
C ASP A 326 -1.31 -15.70 21.42
N CYS A 327 -0.24 -15.43 20.66
CA CYS A 327 -0.28 -14.46 19.58
C CYS A 327 -1.34 -14.82 18.52
N TYR A 328 -1.44 -16.09 18.11
CA TYR A 328 -2.47 -16.53 17.16
C TYR A 328 -3.89 -16.33 17.69
N TYR A 329 -4.15 -16.71 18.94
CA TYR A 329 -5.49 -16.56 19.52
C TYR A 329 -5.90 -15.10 19.70
N ARG A 330 -4.97 -14.19 20.01
CA ARG A 330 -5.23 -12.74 20.01
C ARG A 330 -5.66 -12.24 18.61
N HIS A 331 -5.01 -12.71 17.54
CA HIS A 331 -5.41 -12.36 16.18
C HIS A 331 -6.77 -12.96 15.80
N LEU A 332 -7.09 -14.14 16.30
CA LEU A 332 -8.40 -14.74 16.10
C LEU A 332 -9.50 -13.94 16.82
N GLU A 333 -9.24 -13.41 18.02
CA GLU A 333 -10.17 -12.47 18.69
C GLU A 333 -10.42 -11.21 17.83
N LEU A 334 -9.37 -10.60 17.27
CA LEU A 334 -9.56 -9.45 16.36
C LEU A 334 -10.44 -9.80 15.16
N VAL A 335 -10.26 -10.99 14.59
CA VAL A 335 -11.11 -11.46 13.47
C VAL A 335 -12.55 -11.69 13.92
N GLU A 336 -12.79 -12.16 15.15
CA GLU A 336 -14.14 -12.31 15.72
C GLU A 336 -14.79 -10.96 15.99
N GLU A 337 -14.05 -9.97 16.46
CA GLU A 337 -14.54 -8.60 16.59
C GLU A 337 -14.91 -8.02 15.20
N PHE A 338 -14.07 -8.25 14.19
CA PHE A 338 -14.38 -7.85 12.82
C PHE A 338 -15.61 -8.57 12.24
N ASP A 339 -15.74 -9.88 12.46
CA ASP A 339 -16.91 -10.69 12.05
C ASP A 339 -18.21 -10.12 12.65
N SER A 340 -18.13 -9.67 13.91
CA SER A 340 -19.28 -9.05 14.61
C SER A 340 -19.72 -7.71 13.97
N LEU A 341 -18.82 -7.02 13.27
CA LEU A 341 -19.16 -5.80 12.54
C LEU A 341 -19.88 -6.06 11.21
N LEU A 342 -19.80 -7.28 10.67
CA LEU A 342 -20.27 -7.55 9.31
C LEU A 342 -21.75 -7.90 9.21
N ASN A 343 -22.49 -8.08 10.30
CA ASN A 343 -23.85 -8.67 10.31
C ASN A 343 -23.98 -9.97 9.50
N PHE A 344 -22.85 -10.61 9.23
CA PHE A 344 -22.76 -11.86 8.48
C PHE A 344 -21.68 -12.72 9.11
N SER A 345 -21.98 -13.97 9.40
CA SER A 345 -21.01 -14.86 10.02
C SER A 345 -20.04 -15.43 8.99
N LEU A 346 -18.79 -15.05 9.14
CA LEU A 346 -17.69 -15.72 8.43
C LEU A 346 -17.56 -17.16 8.94
N GLY A 347 -17.41 -18.11 8.02
CA GLY A 347 -17.15 -19.50 8.43
C GLY A 347 -15.80 -19.64 9.16
N ASN A 348 -15.70 -20.65 10.04
CA ASN A 348 -14.48 -20.88 10.84
C ASN A 348 -13.20 -20.98 10.00
N ASP A 349 -13.26 -21.58 8.81
CA ASP A 349 -12.12 -21.68 7.91
C ASP A 349 -11.64 -20.29 7.46
N LYS A 350 -12.57 -19.38 7.17
CA LYS A 350 -12.23 -18.01 6.76
C LYS A 350 -11.68 -17.18 7.91
N LYS A 351 -12.21 -17.35 9.11
CA LYS A 351 -11.67 -16.70 10.32
C LYS A 351 -10.23 -17.14 10.60
N GLN A 352 -9.94 -18.43 10.48
CA GLN A 352 -8.59 -18.95 10.64
C GLN A 352 -7.63 -18.43 9.56
N GLU A 353 -8.07 -18.36 8.30
CA GLU A 353 -7.30 -17.79 7.20
C GLU A 353 -6.92 -16.34 7.48
N LEU A 354 -7.90 -15.51 7.88
CA LEU A 354 -7.66 -14.11 8.25
C LEU A 354 -6.68 -13.98 9.43
N ALA A 355 -6.89 -14.77 10.48
CA ALA A 355 -6.02 -14.75 11.66
C ALA A 355 -4.57 -15.14 11.30
N ILE A 356 -4.37 -16.14 10.43
CA ILE A 356 -3.04 -16.53 9.93
C ILE A 356 -2.39 -15.39 9.15
N VAL A 357 -3.13 -14.71 8.28
CA VAL A 357 -2.57 -13.60 7.49
C VAL A 357 -2.15 -12.44 8.39
N LEU A 358 -2.97 -12.05 9.35
CA LEU A 358 -2.65 -11.00 10.30
C LEU A 358 -1.45 -11.40 11.18
N LEU A 359 -1.42 -12.63 11.67
CA LEU A 359 -0.29 -13.18 12.42
C LEU A 359 1.01 -13.15 11.61
N ASN A 360 0.97 -13.60 10.34
CA ASN A 360 2.13 -13.57 9.45
C ASN A 360 2.64 -12.14 9.24
N GLU A 361 1.72 -11.19 9.09
CA GLU A 361 2.08 -9.78 8.94
C GLU A 361 2.75 -9.26 10.23
N HIS A 362 2.24 -9.62 11.40
CA HIS A 362 2.87 -9.28 12.68
C HIS A 362 4.28 -9.88 12.81
N ARG A 363 4.43 -11.17 12.57
CA ARG A 363 5.68 -11.91 12.77
C ARG A 363 6.82 -11.48 11.83
N ILE A 364 6.50 -11.04 10.62
CA ILE A 364 7.51 -10.52 9.68
C ILE A 364 8.23 -9.29 10.26
N TYR A 365 7.51 -8.47 11.03
CA TYR A 365 8.03 -7.21 11.58
C TYR A 365 8.49 -7.30 13.05
N GLU A 366 8.31 -8.45 13.70
CA GLU A 366 8.77 -8.66 15.05
C GLU A 366 10.31 -8.85 15.10
N PRO A 367 11.06 -8.31 16.08
CA PRO A 367 10.57 -7.56 17.25
C PRO A 367 10.38 -6.07 17.02
N ASP A 368 10.89 -5.52 15.92
CA ASP A 368 11.01 -4.08 15.75
C ASP A 368 9.73 -3.41 15.21
N GLY A 369 8.75 -4.22 14.80
CA GLY A 369 7.38 -3.78 14.47
C GLY A 369 7.24 -2.76 13.33
N GLN A 370 8.28 -2.54 12.54
CA GLN A 370 8.28 -1.51 11.49
C GLN A 370 8.00 -2.09 10.12
N LEU A 371 6.99 -1.54 9.46
CA LEU A 371 6.70 -1.82 8.05
C LEU A 371 7.78 -1.19 7.17
N ILE A 372 8.41 -2.03 6.35
CA ILE A 372 9.42 -1.57 5.39
C ILE A 372 8.77 -1.40 4.02
N ASP A 373 8.14 -0.26 3.78
CA ASP A 373 7.80 0.20 2.44
C ASP A 373 8.94 1.08 1.93
N ILE A 374 9.33 0.90 0.67
CA ILE A 374 10.47 1.66 0.12
C ILE A 374 10.00 3.06 -0.32
N LEU A 375 9.21 3.15 -1.36
CA LEU A 375 8.66 4.43 -1.84
C LEU A 375 7.14 4.41 -1.94
N PHE A 376 6.56 3.24 -2.22
CA PHE A 376 5.16 3.09 -2.58
C PHE A 376 4.31 2.61 -1.42
N LEU A 377 3.65 3.52 -0.74
CA LEU A 377 2.71 3.27 0.36
C LEU A 377 1.35 2.77 -0.18
N GLN A 378 1.35 1.65 -0.91
CA GLN A 378 0.19 1.18 -1.67
C GLN A 378 -1.05 0.99 -0.81
N ARG A 379 -0.91 0.40 0.35
CA ARG A 379 -2.03 0.08 1.26
C ARG A 379 -2.63 1.34 1.85
N LYS A 380 -1.80 2.28 2.28
CA LYS A 380 -2.23 3.57 2.84
C LYS A 380 -2.98 4.40 1.79
N ILE A 381 -2.39 4.59 0.61
CA ILE A 381 -3.03 5.32 -0.50
C ILE A 381 -4.37 4.67 -0.91
N PHE A 382 -4.44 3.33 -0.91
CA PHE A 382 -5.70 2.63 -1.17
C PHE A 382 -6.77 2.99 -0.14
N LEU A 383 -6.44 2.93 1.15
CA LEU A 383 -7.39 3.22 2.24
C LEU A 383 -7.80 4.70 2.27
N GLU A 384 -6.89 5.62 2.00
CA GLU A 384 -7.21 7.04 1.87
C GLU A 384 -8.24 7.29 0.76
N LYS A 385 -8.03 6.70 -0.41
CA LYS A 385 -9.01 6.78 -1.51
C LYS A 385 -10.32 6.06 -1.19
N LEU A 386 -10.26 4.96 -0.47
CA LEU A 386 -11.44 4.26 -0.02
C LEU A 386 -12.24 5.10 0.98
N SER A 387 -11.57 5.84 1.86
CA SER A 387 -12.20 6.75 2.81
C SER A 387 -12.93 7.91 2.15
N GLU A 388 -12.58 8.30 0.92
CA GLU A 388 -13.33 9.33 0.18
C GLU A 388 -14.79 8.92 -0.06
N THR A 389 -15.07 7.63 -0.16
CA THR A 389 -16.39 7.09 -0.48
C THR A 389 -16.97 6.14 0.58
N HIS A 390 -16.13 5.60 1.47
CA HIS A 390 -16.51 4.59 2.48
C HIS A 390 -15.88 4.90 3.84
N ASP A 391 -15.83 6.17 4.22
CA ASP A 391 -15.15 6.66 5.42
C ASP A 391 -15.59 5.93 6.69
N GLN A 392 -16.89 5.72 6.87
CA GLN A 392 -17.42 5.05 8.06
C GLN A 392 -17.02 3.58 8.16
N ALA A 393 -17.01 2.87 7.03
CA ALA A 393 -16.58 1.49 7.02
C ALA A 393 -15.11 1.38 7.44
N VAL A 394 -14.25 2.25 6.89
CA VAL A 394 -12.82 2.32 7.24
C VAL A 394 -12.64 2.69 8.71
N LYS A 395 -13.35 3.70 9.22
CA LYS A 395 -13.29 4.12 10.64
C LYS A 395 -13.74 3.03 11.61
N LYS A 396 -14.81 2.28 11.30
CA LYS A 396 -15.27 1.16 12.13
C LYS A 396 -14.18 0.10 12.26
N VAL A 397 -13.57 -0.31 11.13
CA VAL A 397 -12.49 -1.29 11.14
C VAL A 397 -11.24 -0.75 11.84
N LYS A 398 -10.86 0.51 11.59
CA LYS A 398 -9.73 1.16 12.27
C LYS A 398 -9.92 1.14 13.79
N LYS A 399 -11.11 1.42 14.28
CA LYS A 399 -11.42 1.46 15.72
C LYS A 399 -11.15 0.13 16.41
N ILE A 400 -11.52 -1.00 15.82
CA ILE A 400 -11.25 -2.32 16.43
C ILE A 400 -9.76 -2.64 16.37
N VAL A 401 -9.07 -2.28 15.29
CA VAL A 401 -7.61 -2.48 15.17
C VAL A 401 -6.87 -1.61 16.18
N ASP A 402 -7.21 -0.34 16.34
CA ASP A 402 -6.62 0.55 17.35
C ASP A 402 -6.83 -0.01 18.78
N TYR A 403 -8.02 -0.54 19.05
CA TYR A 403 -8.31 -1.19 20.34
C TYR A 403 -7.44 -2.43 20.55
N PHE A 404 -7.34 -3.30 19.55
CA PHE A 404 -6.52 -4.51 19.58
C PHE A 404 -5.04 -4.17 19.86
N VAL A 405 -4.48 -3.23 19.12
CA VAL A 405 -3.08 -2.80 19.25
C VAL A 405 -2.78 -2.28 20.66
N ARG A 406 -3.68 -1.46 21.22
CA ARG A 406 -3.54 -0.92 22.58
C ARG A 406 -3.71 -2.00 23.64
N ARG A 407 -4.71 -2.88 23.50
CA ARG A 407 -5.01 -3.96 24.47
C ARG A 407 -3.85 -4.92 24.65
N TYR A 408 -3.21 -5.30 23.55
CA TYR A 408 -2.11 -6.28 23.57
C TYR A 408 -0.72 -5.65 23.54
N GLN A 409 -0.64 -4.32 23.64
CA GLN A 409 0.62 -3.55 23.60
C GLN A 409 1.49 -3.90 22.39
N ILE A 410 0.84 -4.19 21.26
CA ILE A 410 1.50 -4.40 19.98
C ILE A 410 2.03 -3.05 19.49
N TYR A 411 3.07 -3.09 18.67
CA TYR A 411 3.66 -1.90 18.05
C TYR A 411 2.60 -0.96 17.47
N GLN A 412 2.63 0.33 17.92
CA GLN A 412 1.55 1.30 17.67
C GLN A 412 1.81 2.20 16.47
N ALA A 413 2.76 1.89 15.59
CA ALA A 413 2.96 2.68 14.37
C ALA A 413 1.67 2.77 13.56
N GLU A 414 1.34 3.96 13.12
CA GLU A 414 0.11 4.21 12.36
C GLU A 414 0.04 3.37 11.09
N ASP A 415 1.18 3.19 10.39
CA ASP A 415 1.26 2.36 9.19
C ASP A 415 0.96 0.87 9.48
N PHE A 416 1.30 0.38 10.66
CA PHE A 416 0.93 -0.98 11.09
C PHE A 416 -0.58 -1.12 11.25
N VAL A 417 -1.22 -0.16 11.91
CA VAL A 417 -2.69 -0.10 12.06
C VAL A 417 -3.38 -0.08 10.69
N TRP A 418 -2.95 0.81 9.79
CA TRP A 418 -3.49 0.89 8.44
C TRP A 418 -3.29 -0.39 7.63
N ASN A 419 -2.19 -1.09 7.84
CA ASN A 419 -1.95 -2.38 7.20
C ASN A 419 -2.97 -3.45 7.62
N TYR A 420 -3.31 -3.52 8.91
CA TYR A 420 -4.33 -4.42 9.42
C TYR A 420 -5.73 -4.06 8.91
N VAL A 421 -6.07 -2.78 8.90
CA VAL A 421 -7.32 -2.28 8.30
C VAL A 421 -7.43 -2.70 6.84
N TYR A 422 -6.36 -2.52 6.07
CA TYR A 422 -6.30 -2.95 4.67
C TYR A 422 -6.57 -4.45 4.52
N LEU A 423 -5.88 -5.27 5.31
CA LEU A 423 -6.02 -6.74 5.24
C LEU A 423 -7.44 -7.18 5.59
N LEU A 424 -8.01 -6.69 6.68
CA LEU A 424 -9.37 -7.03 7.09
C LEU A 424 -10.41 -6.66 6.02
N ILE A 425 -10.30 -5.47 5.44
CA ILE A 425 -11.24 -5.02 4.40
C ILE A 425 -11.06 -5.82 3.10
N THR A 426 -9.83 -6.03 2.63
CA THR A 426 -9.59 -6.59 1.30
C THR A 426 -9.71 -8.11 1.23
N MET A 427 -9.53 -8.80 2.34
CA MET A 427 -9.60 -10.26 2.37
C MET A 427 -11.03 -10.81 2.48
N VAL A 428 -12.01 -9.97 2.78
CA VAL A 428 -13.42 -10.35 2.80
C VAL A 428 -14.15 -9.70 1.62
N PRO A 429 -14.48 -10.46 0.58
CA PRO A 429 -15.31 -9.94 -0.50
C PRO A 429 -16.60 -9.33 0.06
N GLN A 430 -17.05 -8.20 -0.46
CA GLN A 430 -18.25 -7.50 -0.01
C GLN A 430 -18.16 -6.88 1.41
N SER A 431 -17.00 -6.84 2.04
CA SER A 431 -16.83 -6.25 3.39
C SER A 431 -17.44 -4.84 3.50
N LEU A 432 -17.24 -4.00 2.48
CA LEU A 432 -17.76 -2.63 2.45
C LEU A 432 -19.31 -2.59 2.47
N THR A 433 -19.94 -3.44 1.67
CA THR A 433 -21.40 -3.57 1.64
C THR A 433 -21.93 -4.10 2.98
N LEU A 434 -21.27 -5.12 3.54
CA LEU A 434 -21.64 -5.71 4.82
C LEU A 434 -21.48 -4.69 5.97
N LEU A 435 -20.41 -3.94 6.01
CA LEU A 435 -20.17 -2.89 7.02
C LEU A 435 -21.19 -1.74 6.92
N ALA A 436 -21.59 -1.38 5.70
CA ALA A 436 -22.64 -0.36 5.48
C ALA A 436 -24.02 -0.84 5.93
N SER A 437 -24.35 -2.12 5.75
CA SER A 437 -25.67 -2.68 6.10
C SER A 437 -25.97 -2.73 7.60
N CYS A 438 -24.98 -2.46 8.46
CA CYS A 438 -25.16 -2.45 9.91
C CYS A 438 -25.80 -1.17 10.45
N ASP A 439 -25.92 -0.14 9.66
CA ASP A 439 -26.49 1.14 10.06
C ASP A 439 -27.99 1.22 9.71
N ARG A 440 -28.72 2.16 10.33
CA ARG A 440 -30.10 2.41 9.89
C ARG A 440 -30.10 2.83 8.41
N PRO A 441 -31.07 2.39 7.60
CA PRO A 441 -31.13 2.85 6.22
C PRO A 441 -31.35 4.36 6.18
N LEU A 442 -30.54 5.06 5.37
CA LEU A 442 -30.75 6.46 5.05
C LEU A 442 -31.97 6.59 4.13
N LYS A 443 -32.80 7.59 4.35
CA LYS A 443 -33.93 7.90 3.50
C LYS A 443 -33.58 9.02 2.54
N LEU A 444 -33.40 8.69 1.27
CA LEU A 444 -33.06 9.64 0.22
C LEU A 444 -34.31 9.99 -0.59
N LEU A 445 -34.70 11.26 -0.60
CA LEU A 445 -35.83 11.72 -1.38
C LEU A 445 -35.38 12.03 -2.82
N LEU A 446 -35.94 11.35 -3.81
CA LEU A 446 -35.71 11.66 -5.23
C LEU A 446 -36.83 12.55 -5.76
N LEU A 447 -36.45 13.70 -6.30
CA LEU A 447 -37.32 14.64 -6.98
C LEU A 447 -36.83 14.90 -8.40
N SER A 448 -37.64 14.58 -9.38
CA SER A 448 -37.29 14.83 -10.78
C SER A 448 -38.50 15.36 -11.57
N GLU A 449 -38.24 15.96 -12.74
CA GLU A 449 -39.27 16.32 -13.70
C GLU A 449 -39.62 15.18 -14.67
N LEU A 450 -39.07 14.00 -14.46
CA LEU A 450 -39.27 12.80 -15.27
C LEU A 450 -40.68 12.23 -15.04
N SER A 451 -41.13 11.41 -15.99
CA SER A 451 -42.33 10.60 -15.80
C SER A 451 -42.13 9.60 -14.63
N PRO A 452 -43.18 9.12 -13.97
CA PRO A 452 -43.06 8.19 -12.86
C PRO A 452 -42.24 6.94 -13.19
N THR A 453 -42.33 6.43 -14.41
CA THR A 453 -41.55 5.25 -14.83
C THR A 453 -40.08 5.57 -15.00
N GLU A 454 -39.75 6.73 -15.55
CA GLU A 454 -38.35 7.18 -15.73
C GLU A 454 -37.72 7.55 -14.38
N GLU A 455 -38.48 8.18 -13.46
CA GLU A 455 -38.04 8.49 -12.12
C GLU A 455 -37.74 7.22 -11.32
N PHE A 456 -38.61 6.21 -11.40
CA PHE A 456 -38.39 4.91 -10.80
C PHE A 456 -37.14 4.20 -11.38
N PHE A 457 -36.94 4.32 -12.71
CA PHE A 457 -35.74 3.81 -13.36
C PHE A 457 -34.48 4.51 -12.83
N LEU A 458 -34.51 5.85 -12.71
CA LEU A 458 -33.40 6.63 -12.15
C LEU A 458 -33.09 6.22 -10.70
N GLY A 459 -34.12 6.06 -9.87
CA GLY A 459 -33.96 5.57 -8.49
C GLY A 459 -33.33 4.18 -8.44
N SER A 460 -33.78 3.27 -9.31
CA SER A 460 -33.18 1.94 -9.42
C SER A 460 -31.70 1.98 -9.89
N GLN A 461 -31.31 2.93 -10.75
CA GLN A 461 -29.92 3.13 -11.12
C GLN A 461 -29.10 3.61 -9.90
N ILE A 462 -29.64 4.51 -9.09
CA ILE A 462 -29.01 4.98 -7.84
C ILE A 462 -28.79 3.80 -6.90
N GLU A 463 -29.81 2.99 -6.62
CA GLU A 463 -29.72 1.81 -5.76
C GLU A 463 -28.71 0.77 -6.23
N ASN A 464 -28.55 0.62 -7.55
CA ASN A 464 -27.60 -0.34 -8.13
C ASN A 464 -26.15 0.14 -8.21
N GLN A 465 -25.90 1.45 -8.23
CA GLN A 465 -24.56 2.00 -8.46
C GLN A 465 -23.93 2.61 -7.20
N ILE A 466 -24.72 2.94 -6.19
CA ILE A 466 -24.25 3.55 -4.95
C ILE A 466 -24.17 2.49 -3.85
N TYR A 467 -23.04 2.44 -3.15
CA TYR A 467 -22.84 1.55 -2.02
C TYR A 467 -23.28 2.24 -0.72
N GLY A 468 -24.13 1.57 0.05
CA GLY A 468 -24.60 2.07 1.32
C GLY A 468 -25.92 1.41 1.74
N ASN A 469 -26.34 1.65 2.99
CA ASN A 469 -27.64 1.22 3.46
C ASN A 469 -28.62 2.41 3.35
N PHE A 470 -29.36 2.49 2.27
CA PHE A 470 -30.33 3.56 2.02
C PHE A 470 -31.53 3.07 1.23
N GLU A 471 -32.60 3.84 1.30
CA GLU A 471 -33.86 3.66 0.56
C GLU A 471 -34.14 4.91 -0.25
N VAL A 472 -34.49 4.75 -1.53
CA VAL A 472 -34.93 5.86 -2.37
C VAL A 472 -36.44 6.04 -2.26
N HIS A 473 -36.86 7.22 -1.83
CA HIS A 473 -38.24 7.61 -1.70
C HIS A 473 -38.63 8.61 -2.78
N TYR A 474 -39.87 8.57 -3.21
CA TYR A 474 -40.40 9.41 -4.30
C TYR A 474 -41.49 10.35 -3.77
N VAL A 475 -41.60 11.55 -4.36
CA VAL A 475 -42.65 12.51 -4.01
C VAL A 475 -43.93 12.19 -4.79
N GLU A 476 -45.07 12.18 -4.11
CA GLU A 476 -46.35 12.18 -4.79
C GLU A 476 -46.56 13.51 -5.52
N LYS A 477 -46.50 13.49 -6.85
CA LYS A 477 -46.69 14.67 -7.70
C LYS A 477 -48.17 15.05 -7.80
N LYS A 478 -48.58 16.13 -7.09
CA LYS A 478 -49.89 16.75 -7.27
C LYS A 478 -49.79 17.89 -8.32
N LEU A 479 -50.78 17.99 -9.19
CA LEU A 479 -50.83 18.86 -10.34
C LEU A 479 -50.64 20.37 -10.08
N THR A 480 -50.58 20.86 -8.85
CA THR A 480 -50.68 22.29 -8.55
C THR A 480 -49.51 22.92 -7.79
N SER A 481 -48.59 22.19 -7.25
CA SER A 481 -47.33 22.74 -6.70
C SER A 481 -46.37 21.63 -6.29
N VAL A 482 -45.11 21.73 -6.69
CA VAL A 482 -43.99 20.95 -6.14
C VAL A 482 -43.41 21.76 -4.96
N ASN A 483 -44.25 22.19 -4.02
CA ASN A 483 -43.78 22.84 -2.80
C ASN A 483 -43.41 21.73 -1.81
N ILE A 484 -42.11 21.41 -1.74
CA ILE A 484 -41.62 20.56 -0.68
C ILE A 484 -41.51 21.44 0.56
N ASN A 485 -42.52 21.32 1.44
CA ASN A 485 -42.49 22.00 2.73
C ASN A 485 -41.31 21.47 3.57
N ARG A 486 -40.67 22.35 4.32
CA ARG A 486 -39.59 22.02 5.26
C ARG A 486 -39.95 20.82 6.17
N SER A 487 -41.18 20.67 6.60
CA SER A 487 -41.66 19.55 7.39
C SER A 487 -41.70 18.20 6.64
N GLU A 488 -41.70 18.22 5.32
CA GLU A 488 -41.55 16.99 4.50
C GLU A 488 -40.11 16.60 4.33
N LEU A 489 -39.22 17.57 4.11
CA LEU A 489 -37.77 17.32 4.04
C LEU A 489 -37.21 16.71 5.32
N GLU A 490 -37.76 17.11 6.50
CA GLU A 490 -37.32 16.57 7.80
C GLU A 490 -37.58 15.06 7.99
N LYS A 491 -38.34 14.43 7.09
CA LYS A 491 -38.55 12.96 7.09
C LYS A 491 -37.44 12.18 6.39
N TYR A 492 -36.59 12.87 5.65
CA TYR A 492 -35.56 12.30 4.84
C TYR A 492 -34.19 12.82 5.25
N ASP A 493 -33.16 12.04 5.00
CA ASP A 493 -31.79 12.40 5.36
C ASP A 493 -31.11 13.26 4.28
N ALA A 494 -31.58 13.18 3.01
CA ALA A 494 -31.09 14.02 1.92
C ALA A 494 -32.09 14.13 0.76
N LEU A 495 -31.87 15.16 -0.08
CA LEU A 495 -32.59 15.38 -1.33
C LEU A 495 -31.68 15.09 -2.52
N ILE A 496 -32.16 14.29 -3.47
CA ILE A 496 -31.57 14.09 -4.79
C ILE A 496 -32.54 14.73 -5.79
N THR A 497 -32.07 15.62 -6.64
CA THR A 497 -32.94 16.29 -7.60
C THR A 497 -32.28 16.43 -8.98
N SER A 498 -33.08 16.35 -10.03
CA SER A 498 -32.66 16.68 -11.41
C SER A 498 -33.03 18.11 -11.83
N SER A 499 -33.60 18.89 -10.92
CA SER A 499 -34.11 20.25 -11.18
C SER A 499 -33.65 21.21 -10.09
N SER A 500 -33.60 22.51 -10.41
CA SER A 500 -33.32 23.54 -9.43
C SER A 500 -34.49 23.65 -8.43
N VAL A 501 -34.21 23.63 -7.15
CA VAL A 501 -35.22 23.77 -6.09
C VAL A 501 -34.87 25.00 -5.25
N GLU A 502 -35.73 26.04 -5.30
CA GLU A 502 -35.45 27.34 -4.64
C GLU A 502 -35.78 27.36 -3.12
N GLU A 503 -36.60 26.42 -2.66
CA GLU A 503 -37.13 26.43 -1.27
C GLU A 503 -36.38 25.50 -0.30
N VAL A 504 -35.24 24.91 -0.71
CA VAL A 504 -34.45 24.04 0.16
C VAL A 504 -33.45 24.87 0.97
N PRO A 505 -33.38 24.69 2.30
CA PRO A 505 -32.35 25.36 3.11
C PRO A 505 -30.93 25.06 2.60
N GLU A 506 -30.04 26.04 2.57
CA GLU A 506 -28.66 25.88 2.12
C GLU A 506 -27.89 24.81 2.89
N GLU A 507 -28.25 24.57 4.14
CA GLU A 507 -27.62 23.57 5.00
C GLU A 507 -28.18 22.15 4.80
N TYR A 508 -29.28 21.98 4.06
CA TYR A 508 -29.89 20.67 3.88
C TYR A 508 -29.11 19.84 2.84
N PRO A 509 -28.74 18.59 3.18
CA PRO A 509 -27.96 17.74 2.28
C PRO A 509 -28.67 17.52 0.93
N THR A 510 -28.14 18.11 -0.11
CA THR A 510 -28.77 18.09 -1.44
C THR A 510 -27.73 17.81 -2.52
N VAL A 511 -28.05 16.90 -3.45
CA VAL A 511 -27.27 16.68 -4.66
C VAL A 511 -28.15 16.86 -5.88
N VAL A 512 -27.65 17.70 -6.80
CA VAL A 512 -28.30 17.87 -8.11
C VAL A 512 -27.60 16.95 -9.11
N ILE A 513 -28.39 16.11 -9.79
CA ILE A 513 -27.91 15.13 -10.75
C ILE A 513 -28.53 15.39 -12.13
N ASP A 514 -27.93 14.84 -13.15
CA ASP A 514 -28.55 14.80 -14.49
C ASP A 514 -29.76 13.82 -14.51
N PRO A 515 -30.71 13.98 -15.45
CA PRO A 515 -31.83 13.04 -15.62
C PRO A 515 -31.40 11.59 -15.93
N PHE A 516 -30.11 11.38 -16.20
CA PHE A 516 -29.43 10.10 -16.33
C PHE A 516 -28.12 10.17 -15.54
N LEU A 517 -27.77 9.11 -14.82
CA LEU A 517 -26.59 9.11 -13.97
C LEU A 517 -25.30 9.17 -14.80
N THR A 518 -24.51 10.19 -14.55
CA THR A 518 -23.13 10.30 -15.02
C THR A 518 -22.16 9.75 -13.97
N ASN A 519 -20.92 9.47 -14.36
CA ASN A 519 -19.89 9.05 -13.41
C ASN A 519 -19.63 10.11 -12.30
N GLN A 520 -19.85 11.38 -12.62
CA GLN A 520 -19.72 12.47 -11.64
C GLN A 520 -20.87 12.44 -10.64
N ASP A 521 -22.11 12.19 -11.08
CA ASP A 521 -23.26 12.08 -10.20
C ASP A 521 -23.11 10.89 -9.26
N VAL A 522 -22.67 9.73 -9.77
CA VAL A 522 -22.37 8.55 -8.97
C VAL A 522 -21.34 8.86 -7.88
N PHE A 523 -20.28 9.57 -8.20
CA PHE A 523 -19.26 9.97 -7.23
C PHE A 523 -19.83 10.91 -6.17
N GLN A 524 -20.58 11.94 -6.55
CA GLN A 524 -21.19 12.90 -5.62
C GLN A 524 -22.22 12.24 -4.70
N LEU A 525 -23.06 11.37 -5.25
CA LEU A 525 -24.04 10.60 -4.48
C LEU A 525 -23.35 9.65 -3.49
N GLN A 526 -22.27 8.98 -3.91
CA GLN A 526 -21.51 8.12 -3.03
C GLN A 526 -20.88 8.90 -1.86
N GLN A 527 -20.34 10.09 -2.13
CA GLN A 527 -19.82 10.97 -1.07
C GLN A 527 -20.93 11.43 -0.12
N LEU A 528 -22.11 11.80 -0.64
CA LEU A 528 -23.25 12.18 0.17
C LEU A 528 -23.68 11.05 1.11
N VAL A 529 -23.89 9.85 0.58
CA VAL A 529 -24.28 8.67 1.37
C VAL A 529 -23.23 8.35 2.43
N SER A 530 -21.95 8.37 2.08
CA SER A 530 -20.86 8.13 3.04
C SER A 530 -20.81 9.17 4.16
N LYS A 531 -21.06 10.43 3.85
CA LYS A 531 -21.08 11.52 4.83
C LYS A 531 -22.26 11.44 5.78
N LEU A 532 -23.43 11.02 5.29
CA LEU A 532 -24.66 10.93 6.10
C LEU A 532 -24.72 9.65 6.93
N ALA A 533 -24.07 8.58 6.51
CA ALA A 533 -23.97 7.34 7.28
C ALA A 533 -23.10 7.48 8.55
N GLY A 534 -22.40 8.57 8.72
CA GLY A 534 -21.55 8.89 9.84
C GLY A 534 -22.02 9.87 10.79
#